data_fe4533512ec07bcb9240c8749a4dd17b
#
_entry.id   fe4533512ec07bcb9240c8749a4dd17b
#
_cell.length_a   1.000
_cell.length_b   1.000
_cell.length_c   1.000
_cell.angle_alpha   90.00
_cell.angle_beta   90.00
_cell.angle_gamma   90.00
#
_symmetry.space_group_name_H-M   'P 1'
#
loop_
_entity.id
_entity.type
_entity.pdbx_description
1 polymer ?
#
loop_
_entity_poly.entity_id
_entity_poly.type
_entity_poly.pdbx_seq_one_letter_code
_entity_poly.pdbx_strand_id
1 'polypeptide(L)'
;MAKIVERHRYNDKKEVFQTRKLTFNSYEYTEKNMCLVMGLVRKNLTPDLLGGRKKLMYPQDMQTNPLYGHCYHASQALFYLMNTDELVPMSAEDYRGEKHWWLQNGKRVYDITEGQYYSVNKFPPHENGKKSKWYGWKQRPQQISLDLMVRVLGDRLISDEVLTF
;
A
#
# COMPACT_ATOMS: atom_id res chain seq x y z
N MET A 1 -0.16 16.39 11.63
CA MET A 1 0.72 15.94 12.72
C MET A 1 1.91 15.21 12.12
N ALA A 2 3.10 15.49 12.60
CA ALA A 2 4.30 14.83 12.13
C ALA A 2 4.33 13.36 12.53
N LYS A 3 4.66 12.50 11.57
CA LYS A 3 4.72 11.06 11.72
C LYS A 3 6.03 10.56 11.14
N ILE A 4 6.57 9.50 11.73
CA ILE A 4 7.80 8.86 11.27
C ILE A 4 7.45 7.42 10.88
N VAL A 5 7.89 7.02 9.69
CA VAL A 5 7.78 5.63 9.22
C VAL A 5 9.16 5.18 8.80
N GLU A 6 9.58 4.03 9.30
CA GLU A 6 10.92 3.51 9.09
C GLU A 6 10.88 2.12 8.46
N ARG A 7 11.86 1.86 7.59
CA ARG A 7 12.15 0.54 7.08
C ARG A 7 13.60 0.19 7.38
N HIS A 8 13.78 -0.83 8.19
CA HIS A 8 15.12 -1.33 8.55
C HIS A 8 15.54 -2.47 7.65
N ARG A 9 16.82 -2.49 7.27
CA ARG A 9 17.46 -3.63 6.64
C ARG A 9 18.40 -4.27 7.66
N TYR A 10 18.40 -5.58 7.71
CA TYR A 10 19.10 -6.37 8.71
C TYR A 10 20.17 -7.23 8.06
N ASN A 11 21.31 -7.39 8.75
CA ASN A 11 22.36 -8.31 8.36
C ASN A 11 22.04 -9.75 8.81
N ASP A 12 22.96 -10.69 8.56
CA ASP A 12 22.79 -12.10 8.91
C ASP A 12 22.65 -12.31 10.43
N LYS A 13 23.19 -11.42 11.23
CA LYS A 13 23.09 -11.45 12.71
C LYS A 13 21.82 -10.76 13.21
N LYS A 14 20.92 -10.36 12.31
CA LYS A 14 19.67 -9.64 12.61
C LYS A 14 19.89 -8.26 13.26
N GLU A 15 21.04 -7.65 12.97
CA GLU A 15 21.36 -6.29 13.36
C GLU A 15 20.97 -5.33 12.22
N VAL A 16 20.45 -4.15 12.57
CA VAL A 16 20.11 -3.12 11.59
C VAL A 16 21.38 -2.54 11.00
N PHE A 17 21.56 -2.60 9.69
CA PHE A 17 22.71 -1.98 9.02
C PHE A 17 22.29 -0.79 8.15
N GLN A 18 21.02 -0.64 7.83
CA GLN A 18 20.51 0.50 7.09
C GLN A 18 19.06 0.77 7.50
N THR A 19 18.70 2.05 7.60
CA THR A 19 17.33 2.51 7.88
C THR A 19 16.94 3.56 6.86
N ARG A 20 15.80 3.38 6.20
CA ARG A 20 15.14 4.46 5.49
C ARG A 20 14.06 5.04 6.40
N LYS A 21 14.09 6.34 6.57
CA LYS A 21 13.22 7.06 7.49
C LYS A 21 12.46 8.16 6.74
N LEU A 22 11.16 8.06 6.71
CA LEU A 22 10.28 9.12 6.22
C LEU A 22 9.71 9.88 7.41
N THR A 23 9.85 11.21 7.39
CA THR A 23 9.20 12.11 8.32
C THR A 23 8.26 13.00 7.53
N PHE A 24 6.99 13.07 7.92
CA PHE A 24 5.97 13.74 7.11
C PHE A 24 4.79 14.20 7.97
N ASN A 25 4.01 15.12 7.42
CA ASN A 25 2.73 15.52 8.00
C ASN A 25 1.66 14.53 7.52
N SER A 26 1.19 13.67 8.42
CA SER A 26 0.14 12.71 8.13
C SER A 26 -1.20 13.40 7.92
N TYR A 27 -2.11 12.69 7.24
CA TYR A 27 -3.47 13.18 7.03
C TYR A 27 -4.35 12.82 8.22
N GLU A 28 -5.14 13.80 8.68
CA GLU A 28 -6.16 13.52 9.70
C GLU A 28 -7.15 12.48 9.17
N TYR A 29 -7.52 11.53 10.03
CA TYR A 29 -8.43 10.45 9.64
C TYR A 29 -9.88 10.94 9.63
N THR A 30 -10.35 11.33 8.45
CA THR A 30 -11.73 11.71 8.16
C THR A 30 -12.16 11.03 6.86
N GLU A 31 -13.47 10.86 6.65
CA GLU A 31 -13.97 10.30 5.38
C GLU A 31 -13.52 11.14 4.18
N LYS A 32 -13.55 12.45 4.34
CA LYS A 32 -13.10 13.37 3.28
C LYS A 32 -11.64 13.13 2.92
N ASN A 33 -10.77 13.02 3.92
CA ASN A 33 -9.35 12.78 3.71
C ASN A 33 -9.08 11.36 3.19
N MET A 34 -9.85 10.37 3.64
CA MET A 34 -9.73 9.01 3.08
C MET A 34 -10.01 9.01 1.58
N CYS A 35 -11.09 9.64 1.14
CA CYS A 35 -11.40 9.77 -0.28
C CYS A 35 -10.31 10.52 -1.04
N LEU A 36 -9.83 11.62 -0.48
CA LEU A 36 -8.75 12.42 -1.08
C LEU A 36 -7.47 11.60 -1.24
N VAL A 37 -7.01 10.97 -0.17
CA VAL A 37 -5.73 10.25 -0.16
C VAL A 37 -5.82 8.99 -1.02
N MET A 38 -6.93 8.26 -0.99
CA MET A 38 -7.15 7.13 -1.89
C MET A 38 -7.04 7.55 -3.36
N GLY A 39 -7.60 8.68 -3.72
CA GLY A 39 -7.49 9.23 -5.07
C GLY A 39 -6.06 9.61 -5.43
N LEU A 40 -5.33 10.22 -4.50
CA LEU A 40 -3.91 10.58 -4.70
C LEU A 40 -3.04 9.34 -4.85
N VAL A 41 -3.25 8.31 -4.05
CA VAL A 41 -2.53 7.03 -4.19
C VAL A 41 -2.82 6.42 -5.55
N ARG A 42 -4.10 6.31 -5.93
CA ARG A 42 -4.50 5.73 -7.21
C ARG A 42 -3.85 6.46 -8.39
N LYS A 43 -3.83 7.77 -8.35
CA LYS A 43 -3.23 8.62 -9.40
C LYS A 43 -1.73 8.37 -9.57
N ASN A 44 -1.05 7.94 -8.53
CA ASN A 44 0.39 7.72 -8.52
C ASN A 44 0.80 6.27 -8.78
N LEU A 45 -0.14 5.38 -9.07
CA LEU A 45 0.17 3.99 -9.41
C LEU A 45 0.64 3.90 -10.86
N THR A 46 1.90 3.54 -11.04
CA THR A 46 2.55 3.45 -12.34
C THR A 46 3.22 2.08 -12.51
N PRO A 47 3.44 1.62 -13.76
CA PRO A 47 4.00 0.28 -14.00
C PRO A 47 5.37 0.02 -13.37
N ASP A 48 6.17 1.05 -13.14
CA ASP A 48 7.49 0.92 -12.50
C ASP A 48 7.40 0.46 -11.04
N LEU A 49 6.23 0.62 -10.41
CA LEU A 49 5.97 0.13 -9.05
C LEU A 49 5.64 -1.36 -9.00
N LEU A 50 5.36 -1.99 -10.14
CA LEU A 50 5.14 -3.42 -10.22
C LEU A 50 6.47 -4.15 -10.11
N GLY A 51 6.55 -5.17 -9.26
CA GLY A 51 7.72 -6.06 -9.21
C GLY A 51 7.90 -6.79 -10.54
N GLY A 52 9.13 -7.17 -10.88
CA GLY A 52 9.44 -7.83 -12.15
C GLY A 52 8.57 -9.05 -12.42
N ARG A 53 8.29 -9.85 -11.39
CA ARG A 53 7.41 -11.02 -11.50
C ARG A 53 5.99 -10.65 -11.95
N LYS A 54 5.42 -9.57 -11.40
CA LYS A 54 4.08 -9.09 -11.78
C LYS A 54 4.04 -8.62 -13.21
N LYS A 55 5.10 -7.95 -13.68
CA LYS A 55 5.20 -7.52 -15.09
C LYS A 55 5.24 -8.71 -16.03
N LEU A 56 5.97 -9.77 -15.67
CA LEU A 56 6.12 -10.97 -16.50
C LEU A 56 4.86 -11.84 -16.50
N MET A 57 4.15 -11.88 -15.37
CA MET A 57 2.96 -12.73 -15.18
C MET A 57 1.66 -11.96 -15.36
N TYR A 58 1.72 -10.79 -15.97
CA TYR A 58 0.55 -9.93 -16.16
C TYR A 58 -0.47 -10.63 -17.06
N PRO A 59 -1.66 -10.99 -16.56
CA PRO A 59 -2.65 -11.67 -17.39
C PRO A 59 -3.08 -10.80 -18.57
N GLN A 60 -3.35 -11.43 -19.73
CA GLN A 60 -3.68 -10.73 -20.96
C GLN A 60 -4.84 -9.74 -20.80
N ASP A 61 -5.89 -10.14 -20.10
CA ASP A 61 -7.08 -9.31 -19.86
C ASP A 61 -6.85 -8.18 -18.86
N MET A 62 -5.71 -8.20 -18.14
CA MET A 62 -5.35 -7.19 -17.17
C MET A 62 -4.28 -6.22 -17.66
N GLN A 63 -3.68 -6.46 -18.83
CA GLN A 63 -2.59 -5.63 -19.36
C GLN A 63 -2.98 -4.18 -19.61
N THR A 64 -4.25 -3.92 -19.84
CA THR A 64 -4.80 -2.55 -20.02
C THR A 64 -5.37 -1.99 -18.73
N ASN A 65 -5.30 -2.73 -17.62
CA ASN A 65 -5.85 -2.33 -16.33
C ASN A 65 -4.73 -1.74 -15.47
N PRO A 66 -4.67 -0.40 -15.30
CA PRO A 66 -3.55 0.24 -14.61
C PRO A 66 -3.52 -0.02 -13.10
N LEU A 67 -4.59 -0.59 -12.53
CA LEU A 67 -4.67 -0.86 -11.10
C LEU A 67 -4.19 -2.27 -10.73
N TYR A 68 -4.08 -3.16 -11.70
CA TYR A 68 -3.68 -4.55 -11.44
C TYR A 68 -2.27 -4.63 -10.85
N GLY A 69 -2.13 -5.45 -9.80
CA GLY A 69 -0.84 -5.72 -9.18
C GLY A 69 -0.40 -4.71 -8.12
N HIS A 70 -1.18 -3.66 -7.88
CA HIS A 70 -0.83 -2.58 -6.95
C HIS A 70 -1.51 -2.67 -5.58
N CYS A 71 -2.41 -3.61 -5.37
CA CYS A 71 -3.30 -3.62 -4.19
C CYS A 71 -2.53 -3.62 -2.86
N TYR A 72 -1.48 -4.40 -2.73
CA TYR A 72 -0.69 -4.49 -1.51
C TYR A 72 -0.01 -3.15 -1.17
N HIS A 73 0.75 -2.61 -2.11
CA HIS A 73 1.51 -1.37 -1.88
C HIS A 73 0.60 -0.16 -1.74
N ALA A 74 -0.50 -0.11 -2.48
CA ALA A 74 -1.50 0.95 -2.35
C ALA A 74 -2.13 0.93 -0.96
N SER A 75 -2.53 -0.25 -0.48
CA SER A 75 -3.11 -0.43 0.85
C SER A 75 -2.11 -0.08 1.95
N GLN A 76 -0.87 -0.53 1.82
CA GLN A 76 0.17 -0.25 2.83
C GLN A 76 0.51 1.25 2.86
N ALA A 77 0.61 1.90 1.72
CA ALA A 77 0.85 3.35 1.67
C ALA A 77 -0.28 4.11 2.36
N LEU A 78 -1.52 3.80 2.05
CA LEU A 78 -2.68 4.42 2.69
C LEU A 78 -2.66 4.22 4.21
N PHE A 79 -2.34 3.03 4.65
CA PHE A 79 -2.25 2.68 6.07
C PHE A 79 -1.31 3.61 6.83
N TYR A 80 -0.14 3.91 6.26
CA TYR A 80 0.85 4.77 6.91
C TYR A 80 0.62 6.27 6.69
N LEU A 81 -0.03 6.67 5.59
CA LEU A 81 -0.31 8.08 5.30
C LEU A 81 -1.36 8.69 6.23
N MET A 82 -2.28 7.87 6.73
CA MET A 82 -3.36 8.33 7.60
C MET A 82 -2.94 8.31 9.07
N ASN A 83 -3.36 9.33 9.82
CA ASN A 83 -3.09 9.42 11.26
C ASN A 83 -4.16 8.68 12.05
N THR A 84 -4.09 7.35 12.04
CA THR A 84 -5.03 6.48 12.75
C THR A 84 -4.45 5.09 12.95
N ASP A 85 -4.89 4.41 13.99
CA ASP A 85 -4.63 2.99 14.24
C ASP A 85 -5.88 2.12 14.01
N GLU A 86 -6.97 2.71 13.49
CA GLU A 86 -8.24 2.02 13.30
C GLU A 86 -8.32 1.23 11.98
N LEU A 87 -7.42 1.48 11.04
CA LEU A 87 -7.39 0.77 9.76
C LEU A 87 -6.76 -0.60 9.91
N VAL A 88 -7.45 -1.61 9.42
CA VAL A 88 -7.01 -3.01 9.51
C VAL A 88 -6.71 -3.52 8.10
N PRO A 89 -5.49 -4.06 7.86
CA PRO A 89 -5.21 -4.73 6.60
C PRO A 89 -6.07 -5.97 6.43
N MET A 90 -6.70 -6.11 5.26
CA MET A 90 -7.54 -7.22 4.90
C MET A 90 -7.05 -7.86 3.62
N SER A 91 -7.25 -9.16 3.49
CA SER A 91 -6.97 -9.86 2.25
C SER A 91 -7.92 -11.03 2.02
N ALA A 92 -8.07 -11.41 0.75
CA ALA A 92 -8.81 -12.58 0.33
C ALA A 92 -8.36 -12.98 -1.07
N GLU A 93 -8.56 -14.27 -1.41
CA GLU A 93 -8.36 -14.70 -2.78
C GLU A 93 -9.46 -14.16 -3.67
N ASP A 94 -9.08 -13.68 -4.85
CA ASP A 94 -10.02 -13.21 -5.86
C ASP A 94 -10.46 -14.36 -6.80
N TYR A 95 -11.23 -14.02 -7.85
CA TYR A 95 -11.74 -14.99 -8.81
C TYR A 95 -10.63 -15.73 -9.58
N ARG A 96 -9.39 -15.21 -9.58
CA ARG A 96 -8.23 -15.85 -10.20
C ARG A 96 -7.43 -16.71 -9.22
N GLY A 97 -7.80 -16.73 -7.94
CA GLY A 97 -6.99 -17.34 -6.90
C GLY A 97 -5.80 -16.47 -6.48
N GLU A 98 -5.76 -15.22 -6.90
CA GLU A 98 -4.74 -14.25 -6.48
C GLU A 98 -5.18 -13.52 -5.23
N LYS A 99 -4.22 -13.21 -4.36
CA LYS A 99 -4.51 -12.50 -3.11
C LYS A 99 -4.70 -11.01 -3.37
N HIS A 100 -5.87 -10.50 -2.95
CA HIS A 100 -6.23 -9.08 -3.03
C HIS A 100 -6.16 -8.46 -1.65
N TRP A 101 -5.67 -7.21 -1.57
CA TRP A 101 -5.49 -6.46 -0.33
C TRP A 101 -6.30 -5.17 -0.33
N TRP A 102 -6.81 -4.82 0.85
CA TRP A 102 -7.49 -3.54 1.10
C TRP A 102 -7.40 -3.21 2.59
N LEU A 103 -7.93 -2.05 2.98
CA LEU A 103 -8.04 -1.67 4.39
C LEU A 103 -9.53 -1.63 4.78
N GLN A 104 -9.78 -1.85 6.05
CA GLN A 104 -11.14 -1.84 6.57
C GLN A 104 -11.18 -1.29 7.99
N ASN A 105 -12.26 -0.56 8.30
CA ASN A 105 -12.58 -0.14 9.66
C ASN A 105 -14.03 -0.55 9.92
N GLY A 106 -14.19 -1.61 10.74
CA GLY A 106 -15.50 -2.21 10.92
C GLY A 106 -16.07 -2.70 9.60
N LYS A 107 -17.22 -2.17 9.20
CA LYS A 107 -17.86 -2.50 7.92
C LYS A 107 -17.42 -1.60 6.76
N ARG A 108 -16.64 -0.55 7.03
CA ARG A 108 -16.18 0.37 6.00
C ARG A 108 -14.97 -0.20 5.29
N VAL A 109 -15.10 -0.34 3.98
CA VAL A 109 -14.05 -0.88 3.09
C VAL A 109 -13.37 0.27 2.37
N TYR A 110 -12.04 0.26 2.38
CA TYR A 110 -11.21 1.23 1.67
C TYR A 110 -10.29 0.47 0.72
N ASP A 111 -10.72 0.36 -0.53
CA ASP A 111 -10.05 -0.42 -1.55
C ASP A 111 -9.67 0.45 -2.75
N ILE A 112 -8.43 0.88 -2.79
CA ILE A 112 -7.92 1.81 -3.81
C ILE A 112 -7.99 1.20 -5.20
N THR A 113 -7.76 -0.11 -5.32
CA THR A 113 -7.61 -0.79 -6.59
C THR A 113 -8.81 -1.64 -6.99
N GLU A 114 -9.95 -1.48 -6.33
CA GLU A 114 -11.15 -2.29 -6.61
C GLU A 114 -11.63 -2.17 -8.06
N GLY A 115 -11.33 -1.04 -8.72
CA GLY A 115 -11.69 -0.82 -10.12
C GLY A 115 -11.10 -1.86 -11.08
N GLN A 116 -10.00 -2.54 -10.69
CA GLN A 116 -9.43 -3.62 -11.50
C GLN A 116 -10.42 -4.78 -11.72
N TYR A 117 -11.35 -4.97 -10.78
CA TYR A 117 -12.38 -6.01 -10.89
C TYR A 117 -13.56 -5.53 -11.71
N TYR A 118 -14.06 -4.34 -11.45
CA TYR A 118 -15.23 -3.80 -12.15
C TYR A 118 -14.96 -3.63 -13.64
N SER A 119 -13.74 -3.30 -14.03
CA SER A 119 -13.39 -3.12 -15.44
C SER A 119 -13.46 -4.43 -16.26
N VAL A 120 -13.48 -5.58 -15.61
CA VAL A 120 -13.63 -6.91 -16.23
C VAL A 120 -14.90 -7.64 -15.78
N ASN A 121 -15.90 -6.90 -15.31
CA ASN A 121 -17.20 -7.42 -14.85
C ASN A 121 -17.08 -8.43 -13.70
N LYS A 122 -16.17 -8.18 -12.78
CA LYS A 122 -15.98 -8.98 -11.56
C LYS A 122 -16.17 -8.10 -10.34
N PHE A 123 -16.30 -8.73 -9.18
CA PHE A 123 -16.39 -8.04 -7.90
C PHE A 123 -15.16 -8.32 -7.06
N PRO A 124 -14.68 -7.30 -6.30
CA PRO A 124 -13.62 -7.57 -5.32
C PRO A 124 -14.10 -8.58 -4.27
N PRO A 125 -13.19 -9.40 -3.71
CA PRO A 125 -13.58 -10.47 -2.78
C PRO A 125 -13.78 -9.97 -1.33
N HIS A 126 -14.42 -8.82 -1.13
CA HIS A 126 -14.53 -8.19 0.19
C HIS A 126 -15.29 -9.06 1.20
N GLU A 127 -16.31 -9.80 0.75
CA GLU A 127 -17.12 -10.65 1.62
C GLU A 127 -16.32 -11.81 2.25
N ASN A 128 -15.21 -12.19 1.63
CA ASN A 128 -14.32 -13.26 2.10
C ASN A 128 -13.09 -12.72 2.81
N GLY A 129 -13.10 -11.44 3.14
CA GLY A 129 -11.95 -10.76 3.75
C GLY A 129 -11.56 -11.33 5.11
N LYS A 130 -10.25 -11.47 5.31
CA LYS A 130 -9.65 -11.87 6.58
C LYS A 130 -8.66 -10.81 7.02
N LYS A 131 -8.63 -10.53 8.32
CA LYS A 131 -7.57 -9.70 8.91
C LYS A 131 -6.22 -10.31 8.56
N SER A 132 -5.30 -9.50 8.07
CA SER A 132 -4.02 -9.97 7.55
C SER A 132 -2.88 -9.12 8.09
N LYS A 133 -1.70 -9.72 8.14
CA LYS A 133 -0.49 -9.03 8.58
C LYS A 133 0.35 -8.68 7.36
N TRP A 134 0.99 -7.53 7.41
CA TRP A 134 1.92 -7.13 6.35
C TRP A 134 3.03 -8.17 6.20
N TYR A 135 3.50 -8.36 4.96
CA TYR A 135 4.57 -9.31 4.67
C TYR A 135 5.90 -8.87 5.25
N GLY A 136 6.76 -9.84 5.45
CA GLY A 136 8.11 -9.63 5.84
C GLY A 136 8.33 -9.65 7.34
N TRP A 137 9.59 -9.72 7.71
CA TRP A 137 10.01 -9.77 9.10
C TRP A 137 9.67 -8.46 9.80
N LYS A 138 9.08 -8.57 10.97
CA LYS A 138 8.58 -7.42 11.75
C LYS A 138 7.53 -6.57 11.02
N GLN A 139 6.92 -7.10 9.96
CA GLN A 139 5.85 -6.43 9.21
C GLN A 139 6.19 -4.98 8.80
N ARG A 140 7.45 -4.71 8.55
CA ARG A 140 7.90 -3.36 8.16
C ARG A 140 7.35 -2.97 6.80
N PRO A 141 7.18 -1.67 6.52
CA PRO A 141 6.71 -1.23 5.22
C PRO A 141 7.67 -1.66 4.10
N GLN A 142 7.11 -2.01 2.95
CA GLN A 142 7.88 -2.36 1.76
C GLN A 142 8.50 -1.10 1.14
N GLN A 143 9.66 -1.26 0.51
CA GLN A 143 10.33 -0.15 -0.16
C GLN A 143 9.44 0.54 -1.19
N ILE A 144 8.70 -0.24 -1.99
CA ILE A 144 7.77 0.28 -3.01
C ILE A 144 6.67 1.10 -2.36
N SER A 145 6.16 0.67 -1.21
CA SER A 145 5.14 1.42 -0.46
C SER A 145 5.66 2.78 0.00
N LEU A 146 6.92 2.84 0.46
CA LEU A 146 7.56 4.10 0.84
C LEU A 146 7.73 5.02 -0.38
N ASP A 147 8.17 4.49 -1.51
CA ASP A 147 8.31 5.25 -2.76
C ASP A 147 6.96 5.85 -3.18
N LEU A 148 5.90 5.08 -3.08
CA LEU A 148 4.54 5.52 -3.37
C LEU A 148 4.09 6.63 -2.40
N MET A 149 4.37 6.48 -1.11
CA MET A 149 4.08 7.51 -0.11
C MET A 149 4.75 8.84 -0.45
N VAL A 150 6.03 8.80 -0.84
CA VAL A 150 6.78 10.01 -1.22
C VAL A 150 6.10 10.72 -2.39
N ARG A 151 5.63 9.98 -3.39
CA ARG A 151 4.91 10.56 -4.54
C ARG A 151 3.61 11.25 -4.12
N VAL A 152 2.91 10.69 -3.16
CA VAL A 152 1.62 11.22 -2.67
C VAL A 152 1.82 12.45 -1.78
N LEU A 153 2.85 12.42 -0.94
CA LEU A 153 3.05 13.44 0.10
C LEU A 153 3.35 14.84 -0.42
N GLY A 154 4.16 14.95 -1.48
CA GLY A 154 4.57 16.26 -1.97
C GLY A 154 5.14 17.12 -0.84
N ASP A 155 4.57 18.31 -0.63
CA ASP A 155 5.02 19.26 0.41
C ASP A 155 4.80 18.78 1.84
N ARG A 156 4.01 17.73 2.04
CA ARG A 156 3.84 17.12 3.35
C ARG A 156 5.04 16.29 3.80
N LEU A 157 5.92 15.92 2.87
CA LEU A 157 7.16 15.24 3.17
C LEU A 157 8.15 16.23 3.81
N ILE A 158 8.59 15.95 5.04
CA ILE A 158 9.59 16.76 5.74
C ILE A 158 10.99 16.25 5.40
N SER A 159 11.20 14.93 5.46
CA SER A 159 12.48 14.35 5.10
C SER A 159 12.34 12.88 4.67
N ASP A 160 13.22 12.46 3.77
CA ASP A 160 13.39 11.09 3.33
C ASP A 160 14.89 10.78 3.46
N GLU A 161 15.26 10.10 4.52
CA GLU A 161 16.66 9.89 4.88
C GLU A 161 17.02 8.41 4.82
N VAL A 162 18.23 8.14 4.34
CA VAL A 162 18.82 6.80 4.41
C VAL A 162 20.03 6.88 5.34
N LEU A 163 19.96 6.13 6.44
CA LEU A 163 21.01 6.05 7.44
C LEU A 163 21.69 4.70 7.32
N THR A 164 23.03 4.70 7.22
CA THR A 164 23.82 3.47 7.11
C THR A 164 24.68 3.34 8.37
N PHE A 165 24.71 2.15 8.93
CA PHE A 165 25.42 1.87 10.18
C PHE A 165 26.59 0.92 9.98
#